data_8df4383c7b67ea0bb82a9745dc1ab614
#
_entry.id   8df4383c7b67ea0bb82a9745dc1ab614
#
_cell.length_a   1.000
_cell.length_b   1.000
_cell.length_c   1.000
_cell.angle_alpha   90.00
_cell.angle_beta   90.00
_cell.angle_gamma   90.00
#
_symmetry.space_group_name_H-M   'P 1'
#
loop_
_entity.id
_entity.type
_entity.pdbx_description
1 polymer ?
#
loop_
_entity_poly.entity_id
_entity_poly.type
_entity_poly.pdbx_seq_one_letter_code
_entity_poly.pdbx_strand_id
1 'polypeptide(L)' 'MSEFRLPNEVKMIAMCAAHQFAHLEALFDAVRSHLPEGTYERSLVDMGQGVASRYSAEMRRTAQPEACND' A
#
# COMPACT_ATOMS: atom_id res chain seq x y z
N MET A 1 -23.41 21.33 4.44
CA MET A 1 -22.79 20.38 4.86
C MET A 1 -21.39 20.58 4.97
N SER A 2 -20.84 20.25 5.82
CA SER A 2 -19.53 20.54 5.95
C SER A 2 -18.72 19.55 5.34
N GLU A 3 -17.59 19.90 4.92
CA GLU A 3 -16.72 19.00 4.43
C GLU A 3 -16.11 18.27 5.49
N PHE A 4 -15.92 16.97 5.34
CA PHE A 4 -15.21 16.16 6.29
C PHE A 4 -13.75 16.18 5.95
N ARG A 5 -12.93 16.60 6.89
CA ARG A 5 -11.51 16.58 6.68
C ARG A 5 -10.87 15.73 7.72
N LEU A 6 -9.93 14.91 7.31
CA LEU A 6 -9.20 14.08 8.24
C LEU A 6 -8.21 14.89 9.02
N PRO A 7 -8.04 14.60 10.31
CA PRO A 7 -7.01 15.27 11.08
C PRO A 7 -5.62 14.97 10.53
N ASN A 8 -4.71 15.88 10.80
CA ASN A 8 -3.33 15.68 10.36
C ASN A 8 -2.73 14.41 10.92
N GLU A 9 -3.07 14.07 12.16
CA GLU A 9 -2.53 12.84 12.72
C GLU A 9 -2.98 11.63 11.94
N VAL A 10 -4.23 11.61 11.50
CA VAL A 10 -4.71 10.48 10.72
C VAL A 10 -3.98 10.41 9.40
N LYS A 11 -3.75 11.57 8.76
CA LYS A 11 -3.04 11.58 7.51
C LYS A 11 -1.60 11.12 7.68
N MET A 12 -0.97 11.49 8.78
CA MET A 12 0.38 11.04 9.03
C MET A 12 0.44 9.54 9.25
N ILE A 13 -0.53 9.01 9.99
CA ILE A 13 -0.58 7.57 10.20
C ILE A 13 -0.78 6.86 8.86
N ALA A 14 -1.65 7.41 8.02
CA ALA A 14 -1.91 6.79 6.72
C ALA A 14 -0.66 6.81 5.86
N MET A 15 0.11 7.90 5.89
CA MET A 15 1.34 7.95 5.12
C MET A 15 2.36 6.97 5.63
N CYS A 16 2.49 6.83 6.95
CA CYS A 16 3.39 5.84 7.52
C CYS A 16 2.96 4.44 7.12
N ALA A 17 1.66 4.17 7.14
CA ALA A 17 1.17 2.88 6.74
C ALA A 17 1.48 2.63 5.26
N ALA A 18 1.33 3.66 4.43
CA ALA A 18 1.64 3.51 3.01
C ALA A 18 3.09 3.11 2.81
N HIS A 19 4.00 3.72 3.57
CA HIS A 19 5.41 3.37 3.47
C HIS A 19 5.65 1.93 3.91
N GLN A 20 4.98 1.49 4.97
CA GLN A 20 5.15 0.11 5.42
C GLN A 20 4.63 -0.88 4.40
N PHE A 21 3.48 -0.59 3.80
CA PHE A 21 2.97 -1.47 2.76
C PHE A 21 3.87 -1.47 1.53
N ALA A 22 4.48 -0.34 1.21
CA ALA A 22 5.42 -0.30 0.10
C ALA A 22 6.67 -1.14 0.40
N HIS A 23 7.12 -1.11 1.65
CA HIS A 23 8.24 -1.98 2.04
C HIS A 23 7.87 -3.44 1.92
N LEU A 24 6.66 -3.81 2.33
CA LEU A 24 6.21 -5.19 2.19
C LEU A 24 6.15 -5.58 0.74
N GLU A 25 5.67 -4.69 -0.10
CA GLU A 25 5.61 -4.97 -1.53
C GLU A 25 7.00 -5.26 -2.07
N ALA A 26 7.98 -4.46 -1.69
CA ALA A 26 9.34 -4.66 -2.14
C ALA A 26 9.93 -5.97 -1.63
N LEU A 27 9.62 -6.33 -0.38
CA LEU A 27 10.07 -7.59 0.17
C LEU A 27 9.48 -8.77 -0.61
N PHE A 28 8.18 -8.70 -0.88
CA PHE A 28 7.55 -9.77 -1.64
C PHE A 28 8.15 -9.86 -3.03
N ASP A 29 8.45 -8.72 -3.64
CA ASP A 29 9.05 -8.74 -4.96
C ASP A 29 10.43 -9.40 -4.93
N ALA A 30 11.21 -9.12 -3.89
CA ALA A 30 12.54 -9.72 -3.76
C ALA A 30 12.43 -11.23 -3.57
N VAL A 31 11.51 -11.68 -2.73
CA VAL A 31 11.32 -13.11 -2.52
C VAL A 31 10.82 -13.77 -3.79
N ARG A 32 9.88 -13.11 -4.46
CA ARG A 32 9.28 -13.63 -5.66
C ARG A 32 10.31 -13.92 -6.74
N SER A 33 11.33 -13.08 -6.84
CA SER A 33 12.32 -13.26 -7.88
C SER A 33 13.18 -14.50 -7.66
N HIS A 34 13.13 -15.09 -6.47
CA HIS A 34 13.88 -16.31 -6.19
C HIS A 34 13.01 -17.58 -6.26
N LEU A 35 11.73 -17.43 -6.56
CA LEU A 35 10.83 -18.57 -6.58
C LEU A 35 10.50 -18.95 -8.02
N PRO A 36 10.52 -20.22 -8.34
CA PRO A 36 10.18 -20.62 -9.72
C PRO A 36 8.72 -20.35 -10.02
N GLU A 37 8.44 -20.00 -11.26
CA GLU A 37 7.08 -19.77 -11.68
C GLU A 37 6.30 -21.06 -11.61
N GLY A 38 5.02 -20.92 -11.29
CA GLY A 38 4.14 -22.06 -11.24
C GLY A 38 4.15 -22.78 -9.93
N THR A 39 4.96 -22.35 -8.96
CA THR A 39 4.95 -22.99 -7.66
C THR A 39 3.88 -22.39 -6.78
N TYR A 40 3.46 -23.15 -5.80
CA TYR A 40 2.48 -22.69 -4.83
C TYR A 40 3.02 -21.49 -4.07
N GLU A 41 4.28 -21.56 -3.69
CA GLU A 41 4.89 -20.46 -2.95
C GLU A 41 4.91 -19.17 -3.75
N ARG A 42 5.19 -19.28 -5.04
CA ARG A 42 5.21 -18.10 -5.89
C ARG A 42 3.82 -17.48 -5.98
N SER A 43 2.79 -18.30 -6.04
CA SER A 43 1.42 -17.81 -6.05
C SER A 43 1.08 -17.07 -4.78
N LEU A 44 1.49 -17.60 -3.63
CA LEU A 44 1.23 -16.92 -2.38
C LEU A 44 1.91 -15.57 -2.32
N VAL A 45 3.15 -15.52 -2.79
CA VAL A 45 3.88 -14.24 -2.78
C VAL A 45 3.23 -13.25 -3.74
N ASP A 46 2.77 -13.72 -4.90
CA ASP A 46 2.07 -12.84 -5.81
C ASP A 46 0.83 -12.23 -5.18
N MET A 47 0.08 -13.02 -4.44
CA MET A 47 -1.09 -12.51 -3.75
C MET A 47 -0.71 -11.50 -2.70
N GLY A 48 0.32 -11.79 -1.92
CA GLY A 48 0.78 -10.87 -0.89
C GLY A 48 1.25 -9.56 -1.48
N GLN A 49 2.00 -9.63 -2.55
CA GLN A 49 2.50 -8.43 -3.20
C GLN A 49 1.34 -7.58 -3.72
N GLY A 50 0.33 -8.21 -4.30
CA GLY A 50 -0.83 -7.49 -4.79
C GLY A 50 -1.59 -6.79 -3.68
N VAL A 51 -1.75 -7.46 -2.55
CA VAL A 51 -2.43 -6.86 -1.41
C VAL A 51 -1.64 -5.67 -0.89
N ALA A 52 -0.33 -5.83 -0.74
CA ALA A 52 0.50 -4.75 -0.23
C ALA A 52 0.48 -3.54 -1.17
N SER A 53 0.51 -3.79 -2.46
CA SER A 53 0.47 -2.72 -3.44
C SER A 53 -0.84 -1.95 -3.36
N ARG A 54 -1.95 -2.69 -3.24
CA ARG A 54 -3.25 -2.05 -3.18
C ARG A 54 -3.42 -1.21 -1.93
N TYR A 55 -3.00 -1.74 -0.78
CA TYR A 55 -3.15 -0.98 0.45
C TYR A 55 -2.18 0.19 0.53
N SER A 56 -1.00 0.06 -0.06
CA SER A 56 -0.10 1.19 -0.15
C SER A 56 -0.77 2.33 -0.90
N ALA A 57 -1.41 2.03 -2.03
CA ALA A 57 -2.08 3.05 -2.80
C ALA A 57 -3.26 3.64 -2.05
N GLU A 58 -4.01 2.80 -1.34
CA GLU A 58 -5.16 3.29 -0.59
C GLU A 58 -4.74 4.20 0.54
N MET A 59 -3.68 3.85 1.23
CA MET A 59 -3.21 4.69 2.33
C MET A 59 -2.67 6.00 1.81
N ARG A 60 -2.04 5.97 0.64
CA ARG A 60 -1.56 7.20 0.05
C ARG A 60 -2.70 8.13 -0.31
N ARG A 61 -3.78 7.58 -0.86
CA ARG A 61 -4.94 8.39 -1.17
C ARG A 61 -5.53 9.00 0.08
N THR A 62 -5.59 8.24 1.17
CA THR A 62 -6.11 8.74 2.42
C THR A 62 -5.28 9.91 2.94
N ALA A 63 -3.98 9.88 2.69
CA ALA A 63 -3.10 10.93 3.18
C ALA A 63 -3.03 12.13 2.28
N GLN A 64 -3.60 12.07 1.08
CA GLN A 64 -3.46 13.16 0.14
C GLN A 64 -4.23 14.37 0.60
N PRO A 65 -3.76 15.57 0.27
CA PRO A 65 -4.52 16.78 0.57
C PRO A 65 -5.81 16.80 -0.21
N GLU A 66 -6.85 17.32 0.41
CA GLU A 66 -8.09 17.37 -0.28
C GLU A 66 -8.21 18.39 -1.27
N ALA A 67 -7.45 19.39 -1.21
CA ALA A 67 -7.62 20.46 -2.13
C ALA A 67 -7.41 20.14 -3.51
N CYS A 68 -6.91 19.07 -3.73
CA CYS A 68 -6.72 18.86 -5.09
C CYS A 68 -7.89 18.67 -5.77
N ASN A 69 -8.50 18.81 -5.83
CA ASN A 69 -9.35 18.64 -6.78
C ASN A 69 -9.68 19.39 -7.58
N ASP A 70 -9.75 19.49 -7.99
CA ASP A 70 -10.03 20.00 -8.74
C ASP A 70 -10.37 19.98 -9.35
#